data_9350205d1e8d35bd4bd0a8f0081497a7
#
_entry.id   9350205d1e8d35bd4bd0a8f0081497a7
#
_cell.length_a   1.000
_cell.length_b   1.000
_cell.length_c   1.000
_cell.angle_alpha   90.00
_cell.angle_beta   90.00
_cell.angle_gamma   90.00
#
_symmetry.space_group_name_H-M   'P 1'
#
loop_
_entity.id
_entity.type
_entity.pdbx_description
1 polymer ?
#
loop_
_entity_poly.entity_id
_entity_poly.type
_entity_poly.pdbx_seq_one_letter_code
_entity_poly.pdbx_strand_id
1 'polypeptide(L)'
;MKGMIPVARWVTIAAMAIAVTGCNKANSEINQSIVTPVKLVEIPDLQNSRYDRFIANIDATDRASMSFQVSGEVEVVDVRMGSVVKKGQVLAWLDPTDYQLAYDAKNAEYDLAKTAYQRAVALHEKSLISVDKFDQSEAAYTAAKAAFDQAKTDLEYTKITAPFDGVVSLIFSKEHQVVAANQAILNVINNRVVDVVFAIPVSYAEQYGLGHIESSAFNVVMDSHPHLSIPARFKEISTQPDSDTNSYRASLTFERPENLNLLPGMTAQVRLLNEKRFAKVDISPSAWISKSGQHGQLFKFDPQQQVITPVDVTLDVNGNVIAGLQQGDLIVQAGVENLVSGQQVKAWTKEGGI
;
A
#
# COMPACT_ATOMS: atom_id res chain seq x y z
N MET A 1 42.44 -18.12 -114.39
CA MET A 1 42.39 -19.38 -113.64
C MET A 1 42.31 -19.08 -112.18
N LYS A 2 41.36 -19.61 -111.53
CA LYS A 2 40.81 -19.36 -110.21
C LYS A 2 41.85 -19.53 -109.04
N GLY A 3 41.98 -18.54 -108.18
CA GLY A 3 42.75 -18.61 -106.97
C GLY A 3 41.86 -18.67 -105.76
N MET A 4 41.92 -19.81 -105.07
CA MET A 4 41.19 -20.08 -103.85
C MET A 4 41.76 -19.23 -102.69
N ILE A 5 40.91 -18.41 -102.13
CA ILE A 5 41.22 -17.67 -100.88
C ILE A 5 41.08 -18.68 -99.70
N PRO A 6 42.09 -18.84 -98.80
CA PRO A 6 42.04 -19.85 -97.77
C PRO A 6 41.07 -19.47 -96.67
N VAL A 7 40.15 -20.38 -96.39
CA VAL A 7 39.09 -20.33 -95.39
C VAL A 7 39.67 -20.11 -93.92
N ALA A 8 40.96 -20.37 -93.71
CA ALA A 8 41.63 -20.19 -92.46
C ALA A 8 41.67 -18.73 -91.91
N ARG A 9 41.52 -17.74 -92.78
CA ARG A 9 41.62 -16.33 -92.29
C ARG A 9 40.32 -15.76 -91.70
N TRP A 10 39.17 -16.43 -92.05
CA TRP A 10 37.86 -16.07 -91.48
C TRP A 10 37.58 -16.71 -90.11
N VAL A 11 38.18 -17.88 -89.84
CA VAL A 11 38.03 -18.60 -88.57
C VAL A 11 38.80 -17.86 -87.45
N THR A 12 39.97 -17.29 -87.76
CA THR A 12 40.73 -16.49 -86.76
C THR A 12 40.11 -15.15 -86.43
N ILE A 13 39.41 -14.52 -87.33
CA ILE A 13 38.65 -13.27 -87.11
C ILE A 13 37.37 -13.53 -86.31
N ALA A 14 36.69 -14.65 -86.54
CA ALA A 14 35.51 -15.08 -85.76
C ALA A 14 35.88 -15.51 -84.34
N ALA A 15 37.02 -16.15 -84.15
CA ALA A 15 37.49 -16.52 -82.81
C ALA A 15 37.93 -15.29 -81.96
N MET A 16 38.45 -14.25 -82.61
CA MET A 16 38.86 -13.00 -81.95
C MET A 16 37.66 -12.09 -81.59
N ALA A 17 36.55 -12.23 -82.26
CA ALA A 17 35.32 -11.47 -81.97
C ALA A 17 34.52 -12.07 -80.77
N ILE A 18 34.68 -13.36 -80.45
CA ILE A 18 34.04 -14.03 -79.28
C ILE A 18 34.79 -13.79 -78.03
N ALA A 19 36.09 -13.43 -78.00
CA ALA A 19 36.87 -13.15 -76.81
C ALA A 19 36.64 -11.75 -76.21
N VAL A 20 35.94 -10.84 -76.89
CA VAL A 20 35.70 -9.45 -76.36
C VAL A 20 34.34 -9.27 -75.68
N THR A 21 33.44 -10.28 -75.72
CA THR A 21 32.10 -10.19 -75.12
C THR A 21 32.07 -10.77 -73.66
N GLY A 22 33.23 -11.17 -73.12
CA GLY A 22 33.33 -11.83 -71.79
C GLY A 22 33.62 -10.89 -70.60
N CYS A 23 33.69 -9.57 -70.80
CA CYS A 23 33.91 -8.62 -69.69
C CYS A 23 32.75 -7.60 -69.61
N ASN A 24 31.58 -8.07 -69.17
CA ASN A 24 30.60 -7.13 -68.70
C ASN A 24 29.77 -7.73 -67.56
N LYS A 25 29.94 -7.04 -66.41
CA LYS A 25 29.16 -7.18 -65.17
C LYS A 25 29.61 -8.25 -64.16
N ALA A 26 30.73 -7.97 -63.53
CA ALA A 26 30.82 -8.18 -62.10
C ALA A 26 30.58 -6.84 -61.43
N ASN A 27 29.38 -6.30 -61.52
CA ASN A 27 28.89 -5.23 -60.68
C ASN A 27 27.87 -5.86 -59.73
N SER A 28 28.36 -6.74 -58.87
CA SER A 28 27.71 -7.08 -57.59
C SER A 28 28.10 -6.00 -56.60
N GLU A 29 27.64 -4.79 -56.79
CA GLU A 29 27.33 -3.99 -55.62
C GLU A 29 26.13 -4.68 -54.95
N ILE A 30 26.43 -5.70 -54.16
CA ILE A 30 25.62 -6.01 -53.02
C ILE A 30 25.75 -4.74 -52.15
N ASN A 31 24.78 -3.83 -52.33
CA ASN A 31 24.53 -2.77 -51.40
C ASN A 31 24.08 -3.47 -50.11
N GLN A 32 25.04 -4.12 -49.41
CA GLN A 32 24.85 -4.46 -48.03
C GLN A 32 24.70 -3.11 -47.35
N SER A 33 23.46 -2.73 -47.08
CA SER A 33 23.18 -1.66 -46.17
C SER A 33 23.97 -1.98 -44.90
N ILE A 34 25.03 -1.24 -44.66
CA ILE A 34 25.85 -1.40 -43.44
C ILE A 34 24.91 -1.06 -42.32
N VAL A 35 24.27 -2.10 -41.72
CA VAL A 35 23.39 -1.94 -40.60
C VAL A 35 24.27 -1.60 -39.39
N THR A 36 24.31 -0.34 -39.02
CA THR A 36 25.15 0.17 -37.93
C THR A 36 24.67 -0.38 -36.59
N PRO A 37 25.50 -1.06 -35.81
CA PRO A 37 25.11 -1.48 -34.47
C PRO A 37 25.02 -0.27 -33.54
N VAL A 38 23.90 -0.15 -32.81
CA VAL A 38 23.68 0.95 -31.85
C VAL A 38 23.37 0.41 -30.47
N LYS A 39 23.88 1.06 -29.45
CA LYS A 39 23.54 0.74 -28.06
C LYS A 39 22.21 1.39 -27.74
N LEU A 40 21.25 0.60 -27.29
CA LEU A 40 19.92 1.05 -26.93
C LEU A 40 19.78 1.13 -25.40
N VAL A 41 18.97 2.05 -24.94
CA VAL A 41 18.46 2.15 -23.57
C VAL A 41 16.94 2.19 -23.63
N GLU A 42 16.31 1.37 -22.82
CA GLU A 42 14.86 1.37 -22.65
C GLU A 42 14.46 2.45 -21.65
N ILE A 43 13.46 3.25 -22.01
CA ILE A 43 12.94 4.28 -21.13
C ILE A 43 12.07 3.63 -20.05
N PRO A 44 12.43 3.78 -18.77
CA PRO A 44 11.65 3.24 -17.66
C PRO A 44 10.31 3.98 -17.53
N ASP A 45 9.40 3.44 -16.73
CA ASP A 45 8.16 4.13 -16.41
C ASP A 45 8.44 5.47 -15.67
N LEU A 46 8.33 6.57 -16.44
CA LEU A 46 8.60 7.92 -15.94
C LEU A 46 7.58 8.36 -14.89
N GLN A 47 6.35 7.84 -14.96
CA GLN A 47 5.30 8.19 -13.99
C GLN A 47 5.50 7.45 -12.67
N ASN A 48 5.81 6.14 -12.72
CA ASN A 48 6.09 5.36 -11.51
C ASN A 48 7.40 5.77 -10.81
N SER A 49 8.35 6.36 -11.52
CA SER A 49 9.60 6.85 -10.91
C SER A 49 9.43 8.13 -10.08
N ARG A 50 8.27 8.82 -10.18
CA ARG A 50 7.92 9.97 -9.35
C ARG A 50 7.41 9.59 -7.96
N TYR A 51 7.22 8.30 -7.70
CA TYR A 51 6.78 7.81 -6.40
C TYR A 51 7.95 7.25 -5.59
N ASP A 52 8.08 7.71 -4.37
CA ASP A 52 8.85 7.01 -3.37
C ASP A 52 8.01 5.86 -2.82
N ARG A 53 8.64 4.71 -2.60
CA ARG A 53 7.94 3.47 -2.23
C ARG A 53 8.43 2.99 -0.87
N PHE A 54 7.46 2.67 -0.01
CA PHE A 54 7.71 2.12 1.31
C PHE A 54 6.98 0.79 1.43
N ILE A 55 7.65 -0.21 2.00
CA ILE A 55 7.00 -1.47 2.36
C ILE A 55 6.09 -1.20 3.55
N ALA A 56 4.89 -1.74 3.50
CA ALA A 56 3.86 -1.51 4.47
C ALA A 56 3.11 -2.79 4.82
N ASN A 57 2.48 -2.78 5.98
CA ASN A 57 1.59 -3.84 6.42
C ASN A 57 0.19 -3.28 6.67
N ILE A 58 -0.81 -4.06 6.28
CA ILE A 58 -2.20 -3.79 6.61
C ILE A 58 -2.42 -4.07 8.10
N ASP A 59 -3.08 -3.15 8.79
CA ASP A 59 -3.53 -3.35 10.17
C ASP A 59 -5.00 -2.96 10.30
N ALA A 60 -5.63 -3.34 11.40
CA ALA A 60 -6.98 -2.92 11.74
C ALA A 60 -6.92 -1.54 12.41
N THR A 61 -7.78 -0.61 11.97
CA THR A 61 -7.90 0.73 12.54
C THR A 61 -8.27 0.68 14.02
N ASP A 62 -9.26 -0.14 14.34
CA ASP A 62 -9.69 -0.38 15.70
C ASP A 62 -9.56 -1.86 16.02
N ARG A 63 -8.95 -2.14 17.15
CA ARG A 63 -8.85 -3.47 17.73
C ARG A 63 -9.22 -3.40 19.20
N ALA A 64 -10.25 -4.14 19.61
CA ALA A 64 -10.64 -4.26 20.97
C ALA A 64 -10.36 -5.69 21.48
N SER A 65 -9.53 -5.81 22.50
CA SER A 65 -9.38 -7.05 23.26
C SER A 65 -10.46 -7.06 24.33
N MET A 66 -11.40 -7.96 24.19
CA MET A 66 -12.58 -8.06 25.06
C MET A 66 -12.30 -9.03 26.21
N SER A 67 -12.64 -8.61 27.41
CA SER A 67 -12.50 -9.38 28.64
C SER A 67 -13.71 -9.17 29.54
N PHE A 68 -13.99 -10.09 30.44
CA PHE A 68 -14.90 -9.84 31.55
C PHE A 68 -14.21 -9.00 32.62
N GLN A 69 -14.93 -8.07 33.23
CA GLN A 69 -14.39 -7.24 34.31
C GLN A 69 -14.50 -7.93 35.68
N VAL A 70 -15.21 -9.05 35.75
CA VAL A 70 -15.35 -9.90 36.91
C VAL A 70 -14.92 -11.33 36.57
N SER A 71 -14.60 -12.15 37.56
CA SER A 71 -14.20 -13.55 37.38
C SER A 71 -15.41 -14.46 37.34
N GLY A 72 -15.30 -15.60 36.70
CA GLY A 72 -16.37 -16.61 36.69
C GLY A 72 -16.14 -17.68 35.65
N GLU A 73 -17.08 -18.63 35.53
CA GLU A 73 -17.10 -19.63 34.48
C GLU A 73 -17.77 -19.06 33.26
N VAL A 74 -17.16 -19.25 32.07
CA VAL A 74 -17.74 -18.85 30.79
C VAL A 74 -18.91 -19.80 30.49
N GLU A 75 -20.14 -19.28 30.49
CA GLU A 75 -21.32 -20.06 30.19
C GLU A 75 -21.44 -20.26 28.67
N VAL A 76 -21.38 -19.17 27.92
CA VAL A 76 -21.53 -19.21 26.44
C VAL A 76 -20.59 -18.21 25.76
N VAL A 77 -20.09 -18.62 24.59
CA VAL A 77 -19.45 -17.73 23.60
C VAL A 77 -20.30 -17.82 22.32
N ASP A 78 -21.22 -16.85 22.13
CA ASP A 78 -22.24 -16.85 21.06
C ASP A 78 -21.71 -16.36 19.71
N VAL A 79 -20.40 -16.39 19.51
CA VAL A 79 -19.76 -15.97 18.27
C VAL A 79 -18.61 -16.91 17.91
N ARG A 80 -18.22 -16.87 16.63
CA ARG A 80 -17.07 -17.62 16.09
C ARG A 80 -16.07 -16.67 15.45
N MET A 81 -14.84 -17.13 15.30
CA MET A 81 -13.85 -16.38 14.50
C MET A 81 -14.40 -16.15 13.09
N GLY A 82 -14.34 -14.91 12.61
CA GLY A 82 -14.92 -14.47 11.35
C GLY A 82 -16.39 -14.00 11.42
N SER A 83 -17.07 -14.15 12.56
CA SER A 83 -18.44 -13.63 12.73
C SER A 83 -18.48 -12.11 12.66
N VAL A 84 -19.41 -11.58 11.87
CA VAL A 84 -19.71 -10.14 11.83
C VAL A 84 -20.57 -9.80 13.04
N VAL A 85 -20.20 -8.75 13.77
CA VAL A 85 -20.88 -8.28 14.98
C VAL A 85 -21.25 -6.81 14.89
N LYS A 86 -22.33 -6.42 15.56
CA LYS A 86 -22.80 -5.03 15.64
C LYS A 86 -22.50 -4.45 17.01
N LYS A 87 -22.29 -3.14 17.07
CA LYS A 87 -22.13 -2.41 18.32
C LYS A 87 -23.27 -2.71 19.30
N GLY A 88 -22.91 -3.07 20.56
CA GLY A 88 -23.86 -3.42 21.62
C GLY A 88 -24.35 -4.88 21.58
N GLN A 89 -23.99 -5.66 20.57
CA GLN A 89 -24.31 -7.10 20.51
C GLN A 89 -23.55 -7.83 21.63
N VAL A 90 -24.25 -8.68 22.39
CA VAL A 90 -23.63 -9.58 23.37
C VAL A 90 -22.85 -10.65 22.64
N LEU A 91 -21.60 -10.88 23.01
CA LEU A 91 -20.69 -11.82 22.38
C LEU A 91 -20.40 -13.06 23.23
N ALA A 92 -20.37 -12.87 24.53
CA ALA A 92 -20.13 -13.94 25.51
C ALA A 92 -20.68 -13.51 26.88
N TRP A 93 -20.97 -14.48 27.73
CA TRP A 93 -21.34 -14.21 29.13
C TRP A 93 -20.86 -15.32 30.06
N LEU A 94 -20.64 -14.92 31.32
CA LEU A 94 -20.35 -15.82 32.43
C LEU A 94 -21.65 -16.41 32.98
N ASP A 95 -21.56 -17.49 33.74
CA ASP A 95 -22.66 -17.94 34.61
C ASP A 95 -23.01 -16.79 35.58
N PRO A 96 -24.20 -16.18 35.45
CA PRO A 96 -24.57 -15.02 36.26
C PRO A 96 -25.15 -15.35 37.62
N THR A 97 -25.27 -16.65 37.99
CA THR A 97 -26.06 -17.10 39.14
C THR A 97 -25.67 -16.40 40.44
N ASP A 98 -24.39 -16.38 40.78
CA ASP A 98 -23.90 -15.75 42.03
C ASP A 98 -24.07 -14.23 41.99
N TYR A 99 -23.81 -13.61 40.84
CA TYR A 99 -23.97 -12.15 40.63
C TYR A 99 -25.45 -11.75 40.67
N GLN A 100 -26.35 -12.57 40.13
CA GLN A 100 -27.79 -12.33 40.19
C GLN A 100 -28.30 -12.42 41.63
N LEU A 101 -27.88 -13.44 42.40
CA LEU A 101 -28.22 -13.57 43.81
C LEU A 101 -27.71 -12.37 44.64
N ALA A 102 -26.48 -11.93 44.41
CA ALA A 102 -25.93 -10.74 45.04
C ALA A 102 -26.73 -9.47 44.72
N TYR A 103 -27.07 -9.28 43.42
CA TYR A 103 -27.90 -8.19 42.98
C TYR A 103 -29.27 -8.19 43.65
N ASP A 104 -29.96 -9.33 43.72
CA ASP A 104 -31.29 -9.44 44.32
C ASP A 104 -31.27 -9.17 45.82
N ALA A 105 -30.23 -9.64 46.52
CA ALA A 105 -30.02 -9.37 47.95
C ALA A 105 -29.79 -7.87 48.20
N LYS A 106 -28.90 -7.22 47.44
CA LYS A 106 -28.62 -5.80 47.57
C LYS A 106 -29.78 -4.91 47.16
N ASN A 107 -30.57 -5.32 46.19
CA ASN A 107 -31.81 -4.64 45.79
C ASN A 107 -32.82 -4.62 46.97
N ALA A 108 -33.01 -5.76 47.66
CA ALA A 108 -33.91 -5.81 48.82
C ALA A 108 -33.42 -4.94 50.00
N GLU A 109 -32.10 -4.93 50.27
CA GLU A 109 -31.50 -4.01 51.28
C GLU A 109 -31.72 -2.54 50.88
N TYR A 110 -31.52 -2.18 49.65
CA TYR A 110 -31.73 -0.82 49.13
C TYR A 110 -33.19 -0.37 49.25
N ASP A 111 -34.14 -1.22 48.85
CA ASP A 111 -35.59 -0.91 48.92
C ASP A 111 -36.05 -0.70 50.40
N LEU A 112 -35.53 -1.52 51.33
CA LEU A 112 -35.79 -1.35 52.76
C LEU A 112 -35.25 0.00 53.28
N ALA A 113 -33.97 0.30 52.97
CA ALA A 113 -33.31 1.54 53.39
C ALA A 113 -33.98 2.77 52.79
N LYS A 114 -34.36 2.71 51.47
CA LYS A 114 -35.07 3.76 50.76
C LYS A 114 -36.42 4.08 51.42
N THR A 115 -37.19 3.03 51.77
CA THR A 115 -38.49 3.19 52.41
C THR A 115 -38.34 3.81 53.84
N ALA A 116 -37.32 3.38 54.57
CA ALA A 116 -36.98 3.91 55.89
C ALA A 116 -36.58 5.42 55.80
N TYR A 117 -35.73 5.75 54.84
CA TYR A 117 -35.32 7.14 54.60
C TYR A 117 -36.50 8.02 54.19
N GLN A 118 -37.35 7.59 53.25
CA GLN A 118 -38.53 8.33 52.87
C GLN A 118 -39.49 8.64 54.03
N ARG A 119 -39.63 7.66 54.92
CA ARG A 119 -40.38 7.81 56.18
C ARG A 119 -39.71 8.83 57.12
N ALA A 120 -38.37 8.76 57.26
CA ALA A 120 -37.59 9.68 58.07
C ALA A 120 -37.70 11.11 57.53
N VAL A 121 -37.66 11.33 56.22
CA VAL A 121 -37.90 12.64 55.58
C VAL A 121 -39.27 13.21 56.00
N ALA A 122 -40.33 12.42 55.85
CA ALA A 122 -41.68 12.86 56.18
C ALA A 122 -41.91 13.16 57.66
N LEU A 123 -41.19 12.49 58.57
CA LEU A 123 -41.25 12.73 60.02
C LEU A 123 -40.36 13.93 60.40
N HIS A 124 -39.20 14.10 59.76
CA HIS A 124 -38.31 15.23 59.99
C HIS A 124 -38.94 16.57 59.59
N GLU A 125 -39.60 16.62 58.46
CA GLU A 125 -40.37 17.79 57.99
C GLU A 125 -41.44 18.24 59.01
N LYS A 126 -41.99 17.27 59.77
CA LYS A 126 -42.95 17.51 60.82
C LYS A 126 -42.31 17.71 62.20
N SER A 127 -40.97 17.76 62.28
CA SER A 127 -40.18 17.85 63.54
C SER A 127 -40.48 16.74 64.53
N LEU A 128 -40.84 15.52 64.05
CA LEU A 128 -41.19 14.37 64.86
C LEU A 128 -40.03 13.42 65.16
N ILE A 129 -38.86 13.64 64.57
CA ILE A 129 -37.63 12.91 64.85
C ILE A 129 -36.45 13.86 65.04
N SER A 130 -35.38 13.40 65.70
CA SER A 130 -34.15 14.16 65.86
C SER A 130 -33.35 14.21 64.57
N VAL A 131 -32.48 15.24 64.42
CA VAL A 131 -31.55 15.35 63.30
C VAL A 131 -30.67 14.13 63.20
N ASP A 132 -30.08 13.64 64.30
CA ASP A 132 -29.26 12.45 64.34
C ASP A 132 -29.96 11.20 63.75
N LYS A 133 -31.28 11.08 64.01
CA LYS A 133 -32.07 9.94 63.51
C LYS A 133 -32.34 10.06 62.01
N PHE A 134 -32.53 11.29 61.52
CA PHE A 134 -32.64 11.59 60.11
C PHE A 134 -31.33 11.28 59.42
N ASP A 135 -30.20 11.85 59.88
CA ASP A 135 -28.87 11.66 59.30
C ASP A 135 -28.45 10.18 59.28
N GLN A 136 -28.77 9.42 60.31
CA GLN A 136 -28.55 7.97 60.35
C GLN A 136 -29.33 7.23 59.24
N SER A 137 -30.59 7.64 59.01
CA SER A 137 -31.41 7.01 57.98
C SER A 137 -30.94 7.37 56.58
N GLU A 138 -30.47 8.63 56.37
CA GLU A 138 -29.90 9.11 55.10
C GLU A 138 -28.59 8.38 54.80
N ALA A 139 -27.71 8.25 55.80
CA ALA A 139 -26.46 7.51 55.63
C ALA A 139 -26.68 6.04 55.30
N ALA A 140 -27.67 5.39 55.98
CA ALA A 140 -28.02 3.98 55.70
C ALA A 140 -28.58 3.81 54.26
N TYR A 141 -29.44 4.73 53.78
CA TYR A 141 -29.93 4.73 52.43
C TYR A 141 -28.80 4.90 51.41
N THR A 142 -27.90 5.86 51.64
CA THR A 142 -26.77 6.14 50.74
C THR A 142 -25.85 4.94 50.63
N ALA A 143 -25.54 4.28 51.77
CA ALA A 143 -24.71 3.09 51.81
C ALA A 143 -25.36 1.89 51.07
N ALA A 144 -26.66 1.66 51.34
CA ALA A 144 -27.40 0.58 50.66
C ALA A 144 -27.52 0.82 49.14
N LYS A 145 -27.70 2.07 48.72
CA LYS A 145 -27.71 2.46 47.30
C LYS A 145 -26.39 2.17 46.62
N ALA A 146 -25.28 2.56 47.22
CA ALA A 146 -23.95 2.30 46.69
C ALA A 146 -23.66 0.80 46.56
N ALA A 147 -24.05 -0.02 47.57
CA ALA A 147 -23.90 -1.48 47.52
C ALA A 147 -24.79 -2.12 46.41
N PHE A 148 -25.99 -1.62 46.21
CA PHE A 148 -26.87 -2.06 45.11
C PHE A 148 -26.30 -1.70 43.73
N ASP A 149 -25.87 -0.44 43.56
CA ASP A 149 -25.28 0.02 42.28
C ASP A 149 -24.02 -0.80 41.92
N GLN A 150 -23.20 -1.18 42.93
CA GLN A 150 -22.05 -2.06 42.73
C GLN A 150 -22.48 -3.47 42.28
N ALA A 151 -23.42 -4.11 42.98
CA ALA A 151 -23.88 -5.46 42.60
C ALA A 151 -24.54 -5.47 41.23
N LYS A 152 -25.24 -4.41 40.84
CA LYS A 152 -25.81 -4.22 39.51
C LYS A 152 -24.71 -4.13 38.46
N THR A 153 -23.68 -3.35 38.71
CA THR A 153 -22.52 -3.22 37.81
C THR A 153 -21.77 -4.53 37.63
N ASP A 154 -21.57 -5.29 38.74
CA ASP A 154 -20.89 -6.59 38.70
C ASP A 154 -21.70 -7.60 37.85
N LEU A 155 -23.03 -7.58 37.92
CA LEU A 155 -23.91 -8.40 37.11
C LEU A 155 -23.85 -7.98 35.62
N GLU A 156 -23.78 -6.69 35.34
CA GLU A 156 -23.59 -6.19 33.96
C GLU A 156 -22.24 -6.63 33.39
N TYR A 157 -21.18 -6.66 34.23
CA TYR A 157 -19.83 -7.09 33.87
C TYR A 157 -19.69 -8.61 33.58
N THR A 158 -20.72 -9.41 33.87
CA THR A 158 -20.78 -10.80 33.43
C THR A 158 -21.02 -10.95 31.92
N LYS A 159 -21.24 -9.85 31.18
CA LYS A 159 -21.49 -9.87 29.74
C LYS A 159 -20.44 -9.07 28.99
N ILE A 160 -19.96 -9.64 27.89
CA ILE A 160 -19.12 -8.93 26.93
C ILE A 160 -19.99 -8.46 25.77
N THR A 161 -19.94 -7.16 25.48
CA THR A 161 -20.66 -6.56 24.34
C THR A 161 -19.69 -5.91 23.36
N ALA A 162 -19.99 -5.98 22.06
CA ALA A 162 -19.16 -5.36 21.02
C ALA A 162 -19.14 -3.82 21.16
N PRO A 163 -17.98 -3.17 21.21
CA PRO A 163 -17.86 -1.72 21.36
C PRO A 163 -18.16 -0.96 20.07
N PHE A 164 -18.01 -1.62 18.91
CA PHE A 164 -18.23 -1.09 17.56
C PHE A 164 -18.64 -2.21 16.60
N ASP A 165 -19.10 -1.83 15.40
CA ASP A 165 -19.40 -2.78 14.32
C ASP A 165 -18.08 -3.37 13.78
N GLY A 166 -17.99 -4.70 13.68
CA GLY A 166 -16.75 -5.34 13.29
C GLY A 166 -16.83 -6.83 13.04
N VAL A 167 -15.68 -7.47 13.14
CA VAL A 167 -15.53 -8.93 12.97
C VAL A 167 -14.72 -9.49 14.14
N VAL A 168 -15.14 -10.63 14.64
CA VAL A 168 -14.38 -11.39 15.65
C VAL A 168 -13.13 -11.97 14.98
N SER A 169 -11.95 -11.50 15.42
CA SER A 169 -10.68 -11.96 14.82
C SER A 169 -10.09 -13.18 15.52
N LEU A 170 -10.15 -13.23 16.84
CA LEU A 170 -9.61 -14.33 17.66
C LEU A 170 -10.52 -14.60 18.85
N ILE A 171 -10.58 -15.85 19.29
CA ILE A 171 -11.22 -16.29 20.52
C ILE A 171 -10.18 -17.09 21.32
N PHE A 172 -9.95 -16.70 22.58
CA PHE A 172 -8.93 -17.27 23.45
C PHE A 172 -9.48 -18.26 24.48
N SER A 173 -10.75 -18.11 24.87
CA SER A 173 -11.40 -18.93 25.89
C SER A 173 -12.59 -19.69 25.34
N LYS A 174 -12.84 -20.86 25.91
CA LYS A 174 -13.95 -21.73 25.53
C LYS A 174 -15.04 -21.75 26.61
N GLU A 175 -16.22 -22.22 26.26
CA GLU A 175 -17.29 -22.50 27.21
C GLU A 175 -16.82 -23.46 28.31
N HIS A 176 -17.37 -23.30 29.50
CA HIS A 176 -17.04 -24.02 30.72
C HIS A 176 -15.60 -23.80 31.24
N GLN A 177 -14.92 -22.79 30.79
CA GLN A 177 -13.61 -22.39 31.31
C GLN A 177 -13.77 -21.31 32.38
N VAL A 178 -13.14 -21.50 33.53
CA VAL A 178 -13.04 -20.46 34.57
C VAL A 178 -12.00 -19.43 34.15
N VAL A 179 -12.37 -18.14 34.17
CA VAL A 179 -11.52 -17.03 33.77
C VAL A 179 -11.41 -15.99 34.87
N ALA A 180 -10.26 -15.34 34.92
CA ALA A 180 -10.03 -14.22 35.82
C ALA A 180 -10.58 -12.90 35.24
N ALA A 181 -10.84 -11.93 36.14
CA ALA A 181 -11.14 -10.56 35.71
C ALA A 181 -10.02 -10.01 34.81
N ASN A 182 -10.40 -9.31 33.71
CA ASN A 182 -9.51 -8.72 32.73
C ASN A 182 -8.67 -9.73 31.91
N GLN A 183 -8.96 -11.01 31.97
CA GLN A 183 -8.39 -12.01 31.07
C GLN A 183 -9.01 -11.87 29.69
N ALA A 184 -8.18 -11.79 28.63
CA ALA A 184 -8.67 -11.67 27.25
C ALA A 184 -9.49 -12.92 26.85
N ILE A 185 -10.70 -12.70 26.34
CA ILE A 185 -11.64 -13.74 25.90
C ILE A 185 -11.72 -13.79 24.38
N LEU A 186 -11.85 -12.64 23.73
CA LEU A 186 -11.90 -12.53 22.29
C LEU A 186 -11.45 -11.15 21.81
N ASN A 187 -11.07 -11.07 20.53
CA ASN A 187 -10.73 -9.81 19.89
C ASN A 187 -11.76 -9.48 18.80
N VAL A 188 -12.19 -8.21 18.80
CA VAL A 188 -13.01 -7.63 17.73
C VAL A 188 -12.18 -6.60 16.98
N ILE A 189 -12.23 -6.64 15.65
CA ILE A 189 -11.57 -5.67 14.76
C ILE A 189 -12.58 -4.94 13.90
N ASN A 190 -12.34 -3.66 13.64
CA ASN A 190 -13.09 -2.90 12.65
C ASN A 190 -12.68 -3.39 11.25
N ASN A 191 -13.66 -3.71 10.41
CA ASN A 191 -13.42 -4.21 9.06
C ASN A 191 -13.86 -3.23 7.95
N ARG A 192 -14.36 -2.04 8.30
CA ARG A 192 -14.80 -1.01 7.34
C ARG A 192 -13.66 -0.09 6.93
N VAL A 193 -12.80 0.23 7.88
CA VAL A 193 -11.64 1.10 7.70
C VAL A 193 -10.39 0.29 7.94
N VAL A 194 -9.38 0.52 7.12
CA VAL A 194 -8.11 -0.21 7.14
C VAL A 194 -6.99 0.79 7.34
N ASP A 195 -6.08 0.47 8.23
CA ASP A 195 -4.83 1.20 8.41
C ASP A 195 -3.70 0.50 7.66
N VAL A 196 -2.77 1.30 7.17
CA VAL A 196 -1.54 0.84 6.51
C VAL A 196 -0.37 1.42 7.27
N VAL A 197 0.37 0.55 7.93
CA VAL A 197 1.51 0.94 8.75
C VAL A 197 2.80 0.72 7.96
N PHE A 198 3.66 1.74 7.91
CA PHE A 198 4.94 1.69 7.23
C PHE A 198 6.01 2.47 7.97
N ALA A 199 7.27 2.22 7.61
CA ALA A 199 8.42 2.87 8.21
C ALA A 199 9.02 3.90 7.26
N ILE A 200 9.27 5.11 7.75
CA ILE A 200 9.93 6.20 7.03
C ILE A 200 11.33 6.38 7.63
N PRO A 201 12.41 6.14 6.88
CA PRO A 201 13.77 6.34 7.37
C PRO A 201 14.00 7.77 7.89
N VAL A 202 14.76 7.94 8.96
CA VAL A 202 15.09 9.24 9.54
C VAL A 202 15.71 10.15 8.47
N SER A 203 16.62 9.62 7.64
CA SER A 203 17.25 10.37 6.56
C SER A 203 16.26 10.92 5.52
N TYR A 204 15.18 10.18 5.26
CA TYR A 204 14.11 10.65 4.38
C TYR A 204 13.32 11.80 5.03
N ALA A 205 12.99 11.65 6.30
CA ALA A 205 12.28 12.68 7.06
C ALA A 205 13.12 13.96 7.24
N GLU A 206 14.44 13.84 7.42
CA GLU A 206 15.38 14.97 7.45
C GLU A 206 15.43 15.70 6.09
N GLN A 207 15.46 14.95 4.99
CA GLN A 207 15.56 15.53 3.64
C GLN A 207 14.30 16.28 3.22
N TYR A 208 13.13 15.77 3.54
CA TYR A 208 11.85 16.31 3.04
C TYR A 208 11.03 17.04 4.11
N GLY A 209 11.27 16.77 5.38
CA GLY A 209 10.52 17.30 6.51
C GLY A 209 9.19 16.55 6.76
N LEU A 210 8.83 16.38 8.03
CA LEU A 210 7.59 15.66 8.42
C LEU A 210 6.32 16.33 7.87
N GLY A 211 6.24 17.66 7.91
CA GLY A 211 5.08 18.39 7.40
C GLY A 211 4.84 18.23 5.88
N HIS A 212 5.91 18.01 5.10
CA HIS A 212 5.77 17.68 3.68
C HIS A 212 5.21 16.28 3.49
N ILE A 213 5.66 15.32 4.31
CA ILE A 213 5.16 13.94 4.28
C ILE A 213 3.68 13.93 4.63
N GLU A 214 3.26 14.62 5.69
CA GLU A 214 1.86 14.69 6.13
C GLU A 214 0.90 15.25 5.06
N SER A 215 1.37 16.23 4.29
CA SER A 215 0.56 16.91 3.24
C SER A 215 0.61 16.23 1.88
N SER A 216 1.43 15.19 1.71
CA SER A 216 1.60 14.51 0.43
C SER A 216 0.41 13.63 0.06
N ALA A 217 0.25 13.36 -1.24
CA ALA A 217 -0.71 12.40 -1.72
C ALA A 217 -0.15 10.97 -1.63
N PHE A 218 -0.92 10.08 -1.02
CA PHE A 218 -0.54 8.69 -0.83
C PHE A 218 -1.44 7.76 -1.62
N ASN A 219 -0.82 6.74 -2.18
CA ASN A 219 -1.51 5.60 -2.78
C ASN A 219 -0.98 4.31 -2.15
N VAL A 220 -1.88 3.37 -1.92
CA VAL A 220 -1.55 2.04 -1.44
C VAL A 220 -1.77 1.03 -2.55
N VAL A 221 -0.79 0.18 -2.78
CA VAL A 221 -0.85 -0.91 -3.75
C VAL A 221 -0.59 -2.21 -3.01
N MET A 222 -1.56 -3.11 -3.07
CA MET A 222 -1.44 -4.42 -2.45
C MET A 222 -0.54 -5.34 -3.27
N ASP A 223 0.31 -6.13 -2.63
CA ASP A 223 1.14 -7.12 -3.34
C ASP A 223 0.28 -8.17 -4.06
N SER A 224 -0.90 -8.49 -3.51
CA SER A 224 -1.88 -9.38 -4.12
C SER A 224 -2.61 -8.78 -5.34
N HIS A 225 -2.63 -7.45 -5.49
CA HIS A 225 -3.33 -6.71 -6.55
C HIS A 225 -2.46 -5.55 -7.07
N PRO A 226 -1.35 -5.83 -7.78
CA PRO A 226 -0.35 -4.80 -8.12
C PRO A 226 -0.86 -3.73 -9.10
N HIS A 227 -1.96 -3.99 -9.80
CA HIS A 227 -2.58 -3.05 -10.72
C HIS A 227 -3.62 -2.13 -10.06
N LEU A 228 -4.00 -2.41 -8.81
CA LEU A 228 -4.97 -1.61 -8.08
C LEU A 228 -4.27 -0.63 -7.15
N SER A 229 -4.43 0.66 -7.45
CA SER A 229 -3.91 1.76 -6.63
C SER A 229 -5.07 2.36 -5.83
N ILE A 230 -4.99 2.30 -4.51
CA ILE A 230 -6.03 2.79 -3.60
C ILE A 230 -5.54 4.10 -2.99
N PRO A 231 -6.24 5.22 -3.19
CA PRO A 231 -5.88 6.46 -2.53
C PRO A 231 -6.09 6.33 -1.02
N ALA A 232 -5.10 6.74 -0.24
CA ALA A 232 -5.13 6.68 1.21
C ALA A 232 -4.85 8.05 1.82
N ARG A 233 -5.43 8.31 2.99
CA ARG A 233 -5.23 9.54 3.74
C ARG A 233 -4.18 9.33 4.82
N PHE A 234 -3.34 10.31 5.01
CA PHE A 234 -2.42 10.34 6.14
C PHE A 234 -3.21 10.32 7.46
N LYS A 235 -2.81 9.49 8.40
CA LYS A 235 -3.43 9.37 9.72
C LYS A 235 -2.51 9.95 10.80
N GLU A 236 -1.31 9.41 10.92
CA GLU A 236 -0.37 9.81 11.95
C GLU A 236 1.06 9.37 11.63
N ILE A 237 2.03 10.02 12.28
CA ILE A 237 3.44 9.62 12.27
C ILE A 237 4.00 9.77 13.69
N SER A 238 4.82 8.81 14.11
CA SER A 238 5.51 8.91 15.40
C SER A 238 6.49 10.09 15.39
N THR A 239 6.57 10.82 16.48
CA THR A 239 7.54 11.92 16.65
C THR A 239 8.90 11.44 17.17
N GLN A 240 8.97 10.18 17.62
CA GLN A 240 10.19 9.53 18.06
C GLN A 240 10.49 8.36 17.12
N PRO A 241 11.72 8.29 16.55
CA PRO A 241 12.11 7.18 15.71
C PRO A 241 12.30 5.91 16.56
N ASP A 242 12.00 4.79 15.94
CA ASP A 242 12.34 3.47 16.48
C ASP A 242 13.86 3.29 16.42
N SER A 243 14.47 2.93 17.56
CA SER A 243 15.93 2.82 17.69
C SER A 243 16.54 1.67 16.91
N ASP A 244 15.78 0.58 16.69
CA ASP A 244 16.29 -0.63 16.04
C ASP A 244 16.29 -0.49 14.52
N THR A 245 15.27 0.19 13.98
CA THR A 245 15.08 0.38 12.53
C THR A 245 15.54 1.75 12.04
N ASN A 246 15.86 2.70 12.92
CA ASN A 246 16.18 4.09 12.64
C ASN A 246 15.14 4.73 11.69
N SER A 247 13.86 4.54 12.02
CA SER A 247 12.75 4.99 11.20
C SER A 247 11.57 5.47 12.05
N TYR A 248 10.78 6.39 11.49
CA TYR A 248 9.50 6.81 12.05
C TYR A 248 8.40 5.85 11.60
N ARG A 249 7.54 5.45 12.52
CA ARG A 249 6.34 4.70 12.19
C ARG A 249 5.27 5.68 11.72
N ALA A 250 4.78 5.48 10.51
CA ALA A 250 3.67 6.25 9.94
C ALA A 250 2.50 5.32 9.61
N SER A 251 1.31 5.86 9.67
CA SER A 251 0.09 5.16 9.27
C SER A 251 -0.77 6.01 8.35
N LEU A 252 -1.34 5.33 7.36
CA LEU A 252 -2.36 5.85 6.47
C LEU A 252 -3.67 5.13 6.77
N THR A 253 -4.77 5.72 6.37
CA THR A 253 -6.09 5.10 6.49
C THR A 253 -6.87 5.22 5.19
N PHE A 254 -7.66 4.19 4.87
CA PHE A 254 -8.60 4.21 3.76
C PHE A 254 -9.83 3.33 4.04
N GLU A 255 -10.93 3.60 3.36
CA GLU A 255 -12.12 2.77 3.42
C GLU A 255 -11.88 1.48 2.62
N ARG A 256 -12.19 0.33 3.22
CA ARG A 256 -12.01 -0.96 2.59
C ARG A 256 -12.91 -1.08 1.37
N PRO A 257 -12.36 -1.33 0.16
CA PRO A 257 -13.17 -1.65 -1.01
C PRO A 257 -13.96 -2.95 -0.80
N GLU A 258 -15.25 -2.96 -1.14
CA GLU A 258 -16.16 -4.11 -0.90
C GLU A 258 -15.69 -5.40 -1.58
N ASN A 259 -15.02 -5.27 -2.73
CA ASN A 259 -14.53 -6.40 -3.54
C ASN A 259 -13.16 -6.94 -3.10
N LEU A 260 -12.54 -6.36 -2.06
CA LEU A 260 -11.24 -6.79 -1.57
C LEU A 260 -11.33 -7.39 -0.17
N ASN A 261 -10.81 -8.61 -0.05
CA ASN A 261 -10.63 -9.23 1.25
C ASN A 261 -9.28 -8.82 1.86
N LEU A 262 -9.26 -7.67 2.56
CA LEU A 262 -8.08 -7.16 3.24
C LEU A 262 -8.08 -7.63 4.69
N LEU A 263 -7.03 -8.34 5.07
CA LEU A 263 -6.85 -8.86 6.42
C LEU A 263 -5.60 -8.23 7.06
N PRO A 264 -5.63 -7.94 8.36
CA PRO A 264 -4.43 -7.52 9.09
C PRO A 264 -3.27 -8.51 8.88
N GLY A 265 -2.07 -7.98 8.67
CA GLY A 265 -0.86 -8.75 8.38
C GLY A 265 -0.56 -8.92 6.88
N MET A 266 -1.45 -8.54 5.98
CA MET A 266 -1.13 -8.50 4.55
C MET A 266 -0.11 -7.41 4.24
N THR A 267 0.75 -7.67 3.24
CA THR A 267 1.76 -6.72 2.77
C THR A 267 1.23 -5.83 1.66
N ALA A 268 1.71 -4.60 1.65
CA ALA A 268 1.39 -3.58 0.67
C ALA A 268 2.60 -2.67 0.43
N GLN A 269 2.52 -1.86 -0.61
CA GLN A 269 3.44 -0.77 -0.88
C GLN A 269 2.70 0.55 -0.73
N VAL A 270 3.22 1.43 0.10
CA VAL A 270 2.83 2.83 0.12
C VAL A 270 3.63 3.57 -0.94
N ARG A 271 2.95 4.29 -1.81
CA ARG A 271 3.51 5.15 -2.84
C ARG A 271 3.23 6.60 -2.47
N LEU A 272 4.29 7.34 -2.19
CA LEU A 272 4.24 8.76 -1.88
C LEU A 272 4.66 9.53 -3.13
N LEU A 273 3.80 10.42 -3.63
CA LEU A 273 4.12 11.26 -4.77
C LEU A 273 5.20 12.28 -4.37
N ASN A 274 6.34 12.20 -5.02
CA ASN A 274 7.42 13.15 -4.85
C ASN A 274 7.50 14.09 -6.07
N GLU A 275 6.92 15.27 -5.95
CA GLU A 275 6.87 16.24 -7.03
C GLU A 275 8.26 16.76 -7.45
N LYS A 276 9.24 16.66 -6.55
CA LYS A 276 10.62 17.10 -6.82
C LYS A 276 11.45 16.00 -7.50
N ARG A 277 10.93 14.79 -7.57
CA ARG A 277 11.63 13.66 -8.19
C ARG A 277 11.23 13.56 -9.65
N PHE A 278 12.04 14.12 -10.52
CA PHE A 278 11.96 13.85 -11.95
C PHE A 278 12.59 12.49 -12.23
N ALA A 279 11.93 11.73 -13.11
CA ALA A 279 12.50 10.47 -13.58
C ALA A 279 13.86 10.75 -14.21
N LYS A 280 14.91 10.32 -13.53
CA LYS A 280 16.26 10.46 -14.06
C LYS A 280 16.48 9.32 -15.06
N VAL A 281 16.25 9.59 -16.33
CA VAL A 281 16.75 8.71 -17.38
C VAL A 281 18.22 9.06 -17.57
N ASP A 282 19.08 8.11 -17.31
CA ASP A 282 20.53 8.31 -17.54
C ASP A 282 20.79 8.24 -19.05
N ILE A 283 20.67 9.42 -19.70
CA ILE A 283 20.95 9.58 -21.11
C ILE A 283 22.39 10.05 -21.26
N SER A 284 23.22 9.18 -21.87
CA SER A 284 24.62 9.52 -22.16
C SER A 284 24.71 10.84 -22.95
N PRO A 285 25.72 11.68 -22.69
CA PRO A 285 25.99 12.86 -23.51
C PRO A 285 26.10 12.56 -25.01
N SER A 286 26.57 11.35 -25.38
CA SER A 286 26.70 10.87 -26.77
C SER A 286 25.39 10.44 -27.43
N ALA A 287 24.27 10.45 -26.69
CA ALA A 287 22.95 10.09 -27.21
C ALA A 287 22.21 11.27 -27.88
N TRP A 288 22.65 12.49 -27.62
CA TRP A 288 21.96 13.69 -28.08
C TRP A 288 22.29 14.03 -29.54
N ILE A 289 21.26 14.18 -30.36
CA ILE A 289 21.39 14.77 -31.70
C ILE A 289 21.65 16.28 -31.55
N SER A 290 20.84 16.91 -30.69
CA SER A 290 20.97 18.30 -30.30
C SER A 290 20.47 18.51 -28.89
N LYS A 291 21.05 19.44 -28.15
CA LYS A 291 20.64 19.82 -26.79
C LYS A 291 20.85 21.32 -26.62
N SER A 292 19.77 22.07 -26.39
CA SER A 292 19.82 23.51 -26.19
C SER A 292 18.76 23.98 -25.20
N GLY A 293 19.19 24.50 -24.04
CA GLY A 293 18.29 24.96 -22.99
C GLY A 293 17.34 23.87 -22.51
N GLN A 294 16.05 24.09 -22.64
CA GLN A 294 15.00 23.16 -22.23
C GLN A 294 14.52 22.21 -23.35
N HIS A 295 15.21 22.18 -24.48
CA HIS A 295 14.87 21.31 -25.62
C HIS A 295 16.04 20.41 -25.96
N GLY A 296 15.72 19.17 -26.33
CA GLY A 296 16.68 18.20 -26.83
C GLY A 296 16.07 17.31 -27.89
N GLN A 297 16.93 16.68 -28.69
CA GLN A 297 16.50 15.75 -29.71
C GLN A 297 17.32 14.45 -29.60
N LEU A 298 16.62 13.31 -29.63
CA LEU A 298 17.18 11.97 -29.48
C LEU A 298 16.70 11.09 -30.65
N PHE A 299 17.42 9.99 -30.94
CA PHE A 299 16.90 8.97 -31.85
C PHE A 299 16.14 7.91 -31.07
N LYS A 300 14.88 7.70 -31.44
CA LYS A 300 14.04 6.58 -31.01
C LYS A 300 14.16 5.45 -32.03
N PHE A 301 14.38 4.23 -31.54
CA PHE A 301 14.48 3.01 -32.35
C PHE A 301 13.13 2.30 -32.40
N ASP A 302 12.69 1.97 -33.61
CA ASP A 302 11.53 1.11 -33.85
C ASP A 302 11.99 -0.35 -34.02
N PRO A 303 11.65 -1.25 -33.09
CA PRO A 303 12.08 -2.66 -33.18
C PRO A 303 11.41 -3.44 -34.31
N GLN A 304 10.25 -3.00 -34.80
CA GLN A 304 9.54 -3.70 -35.92
C GLN A 304 10.14 -3.37 -37.25
N GLN A 305 10.46 -2.09 -37.50
CA GLN A 305 11.03 -1.64 -38.74
C GLN A 305 12.56 -1.60 -38.72
N GLN A 306 13.19 -1.72 -37.56
CA GLN A 306 14.63 -1.61 -37.32
C GLN A 306 15.21 -0.26 -37.83
N VAL A 307 14.41 0.81 -37.72
CA VAL A 307 14.81 2.16 -38.13
C VAL A 307 14.82 3.11 -36.93
N ILE A 308 15.58 4.19 -37.08
CA ILE A 308 15.64 5.26 -36.06
C ILE A 308 14.91 6.50 -36.59
N THR A 309 14.17 7.15 -35.69
CA THR A 309 13.48 8.43 -35.97
C THR A 309 13.84 9.44 -34.88
N PRO A 310 14.05 10.72 -35.26
CA PRO A 310 14.29 11.76 -34.28
C PRO A 310 13.01 12.03 -33.47
N VAL A 311 13.15 12.19 -32.15
CA VAL A 311 12.11 12.57 -31.22
C VAL A 311 12.54 13.80 -30.42
N ASP A 312 11.66 14.78 -30.34
CA ASP A 312 11.90 16.01 -29.57
C ASP A 312 11.50 15.76 -28.12
N VAL A 313 12.36 16.20 -27.21
CA VAL A 313 12.16 16.05 -25.76
C VAL A 313 12.28 17.39 -25.06
N THR A 314 11.49 17.56 -24.01
CA THR A 314 11.58 18.73 -23.12
C THR A 314 12.41 18.39 -21.90
N LEU A 315 13.26 19.31 -21.48
CA LEU A 315 14.20 19.17 -20.37
C LEU A 315 13.83 20.10 -19.21
N ASP A 316 14.13 19.66 -17.99
CA ASP A 316 14.12 20.51 -16.82
C ASP A 316 15.38 21.43 -16.78
N VAL A 317 15.46 22.30 -15.75
CA VAL A 317 16.59 23.19 -15.51
C VAL A 317 17.92 22.45 -15.24
N ASN A 318 17.84 21.17 -14.85
CA ASN A 318 19.00 20.30 -14.60
C ASN A 318 19.36 19.45 -15.83
N GLY A 319 18.62 19.58 -16.93
CA GLY A 319 18.86 18.83 -18.17
C GLY A 319 18.32 17.40 -18.17
N ASN A 320 17.38 17.04 -17.27
CA ASN A 320 16.67 15.76 -17.29
C ASN A 320 15.45 15.83 -18.20
N VAL A 321 15.13 14.72 -18.86
CA VAL A 321 13.94 14.64 -19.73
C VAL A 321 12.67 14.59 -18.88
N ILE A 322 11.74 15.52 -19.13
CA ILE A 322 10.45 15.62 -18.45
C ILE A 322 9.24 15.30 -19.36
N ALA A 323 9.42 15.38 -20.68
CA ALA A 323 8.38 15.06 -21.66
C ALA A 323 8.99 14.66 -23.02
N GLY A 324 8.20 14.02 -23.86
CA GLY A 324 8.57 13.60 -25.21
C GLY A 324 8.92 12.12 -25.36
N LEU A 325 9.09 11.36 -24.26
CA LEU A 325 9.33 9.92 -24.26
C LEU A 325 8.22 9.17 -23.54
N GLN A 326 7.97 7.94 -23.95
CA GLN A 326 7.03 7.03 -23.31
C GLN A 326 7.77 5.83 -22.70
N GLN A 327 7.15 5.17 -21.73
CA GLN A 327 7.65 3.92 -21.16
C GLN A 327 7.83 2.87 -22.28
N GLY A 328 8.98 2.18 -22.26
CA GLY A 328 9.32 1.16 -23.24
C GLY A 328 9.91 1.71 -24.54
N ASP A 329 10.00 3.04 -24.71
CA ASP A 329 10.73 3.62 -25.85
C ASP A 329 12.20 3.21 -25.80
N LEU A 330 12.72 2.75 -26.92
CA LEU A 330 14.14 2.40 -27.08
C LEU A 330 14.88 3.60 -27.69
N ILE A 331 15.80 4.18 -26.93
CA ILE A 331 16.59 5.35 -27.35
C ILE A 331 18.01 4.92 -27.65
N VAL A 332 18.59 5.49 -28.72
CA VAL A 332 20.00 5.27 -29.07
C VAL A 332 20.88 5.98 -28.05
N GLN A 333 21.71 5.22 -27.30
CA GLN A 333 22.57 5.72 -26.23
C GLN A 333 23.97 6.15 -26.72
N ALA A 334 24.44 5.58 -27.83
CA ALA A 334 25.76 5.88 -28.37
C ALA A 334 25.82 5.66 -29.88
N GLY A 335 26.69 6.40 -30.55
CA GLY A 335 26.90 6.31 -32.00
C GLY A 335 26.07 7.30 -32.82
N VAL A 336 25.41 8.24 -32.18
CA VAL A 336 24.47 9.19 -32.80
C VAL A 336 25.10 10.07 -33.89
N GLU A 337 26.39 10.42 -33.76
CA GLU A 337 27.08 11.36 -34.64
C GLU A 337 27.10 10.95 -36.14
N ASN A 338 26.98 9.64 -36.42
CA ASN A 338 27.04 9.07 -37.77
C ASN A 338 25.69 8.53 -38.23
N LEU A 339 24.61 8.83 -37.54
CA LEU A 339 23.28 8.31 -37.84
C LEU A 339 22.41 9.38 -38.53
N VAL A 340 21.57 8.91 -39.45
CA VAL A 340 20.62 9.77 -40.18
C VAL A 340 19.20 9.27 -39.92
N SER A 341 18.24 10.19 -39.88
CA SER A 341 16.82 9.86 -39.72
C SER A 341 16.36 8.86 -40.80
N GLY A 342 15.66 7.81 -40.37
CA GLY A 342 15.19 6.73 -41.26
C GLY A 342 16.24 5.66 -41.56
N GLN A 343 17.43 5.73 -41.00
CA GLN A 343 18.49 4.74 -41.19
C GLN A 343 18.14 3.43 -40.47
N GLN A 344 18.40 2.31 -41.19
CA GLN A 344 18.34 0.98 -40.55
C GLN A 344 19.54 0.76 -39.63
N VAL A 345 19.25 0.35 -38.42
CA VAL A 345 20.23 0.06 -37.40
C VAL A 345 19.91 -1.28 -36.68
N LYS A 346 20.89 -1.87 -36.07
CA LYS A 346 20.72 -3.12 -35.29
C LYS A 346 21.08 -2.85 -33.83
N ALA A 347 20.26 -3.37 -32.92
CA ALA A 347 20.60 -3.32 -31.52
C ALA A 347 21.94 -4.05 -31.28
N TRP A 348 22.88 -3.37 -30.65
CA TRP A 348 24.14 -3.97 -30.23
C TRP A 348 23.87 -4.89 -29.06
N THR A 349 23.98 -6.19 -29.27
CA THR A 349 24.00 -7.19 -28.20
C THR A 349 25.46 -7.49 -27.89
N LYS A 350 25.85 -7.43 -26.62
CA LYS A 350 27.17 -7.86 -26.18
C LYS A 350 27.32 -9.32 -26.55
N GLU A 351 28.10 -9.61 -27.59
CA GLU A 351 28.47 -10.99 -27.88
C GLU A 351 29.22 -11.51 -26.65
N GLY A 352 28.79 -12.66 -26.12
CA GLY A 352 29.35 -13.26 -24.92
C GLY A 352 30.83 -13.47 -25.07
N GLY A 353 31.60 -12.62 -24.47
CA GLY A 353 33.04 -12.69 -24.34
C GLY A 353 33.39 -12.34 -22.90
N ILE A 354 33.81 -13.37 -22.16
CA ILE A 354 34.52 -13.53 -20.88
C ILE A 354 34.42 -12.35 -19.91
#